data_2bbca7db3bd21404329288257561ab0e
#
_entry.id   2bbca7db3bd21404329288257561ab0e
#
_cell.length_a   1.000
_cell.length_b   1.000
_cell.length_c   1.000
_cell.angle_alpha   90.00
_cell.angle_beta   90.00
_cell.angle_gamma   90.00
#
_symmetry.space_group_name_H-M   'P 1'
#
loop_
_entity.id
_entity.type
_entity.pdbx_description
1 polymer ?
#
loop_
_entity_poly.entity_id
_entity_poly.type
_entity_poly.pdbx_seq_one_letter_code
_entity_poly.pdbx_strand_id
1 'polypeptide(L)'
;MNDSNSSIALNNPRTIRAWCMYDWANSVYALVISSSIFPIYYKAVAVENGSDNVTFLGFTIKNSILYTYSLSFSFLIVALILPFLSGVADYTGRKKFFMKVFVFMGGTACMGLFFFKDISDLPWGILCSVVACIGYSGSLVFYDAFLPEIATEDKYDATSAQGYSMGYYGSVILMIICLVMIMNYDSFGFASDGQATRFSFLLTGIWWIGFAMIPFSVLKDNPTAHKSIGNSWKKGYLELRKVWHSLKESPQLKRYLWAFFFFNMGVQTVMYLAQFFGTDVLKMEDSKLIATVLIIQLVGAIGATLFAYLSKRMGNKKALTILIGIWIMICVYAYFITSDFQFYGLAFFVGLVMGGIQALSRATYTKLLPRNTIDNASYFSFYDVTYNLSIVFGTFSYGFINQITGSMRNSVLALALFFIIGFLFLQAVKSEKIER
;
A
#
# COMPACT_ATOMS: atom_id res chain seq x y z
N MET A 1 -22.72 -15.01 37.63
CA MET A 1 -21.71 -15.43 36.65
C MET A 1 -21.37 -14.20 35.84
N ASN A 2 -20.17 -13.66 36.06
CA ASN A 2 -19.73 -12.40 35.46
C ASN A 2 -19.47 -12.58 33.96
N ASP A 3 -20.38 -12.13 33.11
CA ASP A 3 -20.08 -11.85 31.71
C ASP A 3 -19.17 -10.62 31.66
N SER A 4 -17.89 -10.85 31.74
CA SER A 4 -16.89 -9.85 31.41
C SER A 4 -16.92 -9.64 29.88
N ASN A 5 -17.85 -8.82 29.43
CA ASN A 5 -17.86 -8.18 28.13
C ASN A 5 -16.61 -7.27 28.07
N SER A 6 -15.45 -7.84 27.80
CA SER A 6 -14.20 -7.07 27.68
C SER A 6 -14.21 -6.34 26.35
N SER A 7 -14.93 -5.20 26.29
CA SER A 7 -14.73 -4.19 25.27
C SER A 7 -13.24 -3.89 25.20
N ILE A 8 -12.68 -3.84 24.00
CA ILE A 8 -11.28 -3.43 23.82
C ILE A 8 -11.13 -2.05 24.43
N ALA A 9 -10.29 -1.90 25.45
CA ALA A 9 -10.05 -0.60 26.06
C ALA A 9 -9.38 0.32 25.01
N LEU A 10 -10.09 1.38 24.62
CA LEU A 10 -9.55 2.38 23.67
C LEU A 10 -8.25 2.95 24.21
N ASN A 11 -7.33 3.26 23.29
CA ASN A 11 -6.01 3.82 23.60
C ASN A 11 -5.09 2.92 24.43
N ASN A 12 -5.34 1.61 24.48
CA ASN A 12 -4.45 0.69 25.17
C ASN A 12 -3.10 0.62 24.42
N PRO A 13 -1.97 1.00 25.07
CA PRO A 13 -0.66 1.05 24.39
C PRO A 13 -0.22 -0.32 23.84
N ARG A 14 -0.57 -1.42 24.51
CA ARG A 14 -0.24 -2.78 24.07
C ARG A 14 -0.99 -3.12 22.76
N THR A 15 -2.27 -2.75 22.69
CA THR A 15 -3.11 -3.00 21.49
C THR A 15 -2.64 -2.14 20.33
N ILE A 16 -2.35 -0.86 20.56
CA ILE A 16 -1.82 0.06 19.52
C ILE A 16 -0.47 -0.44 18.99
N ARG A 17 0.47 -0.80 19.88
CA ARG A 17 1.77 -1.33 19.45
C ARG A 17 1.63 -2.62 18.65
N ALA A 18 0.75 -3.53 19.07
CA ALA A 18 0.49 -4.77 18.34
C ALA A 18 -0.12 -4.49 16.98
N TRP A 19 -1.03 -3.50 16.86
CA TRP A 19 -1.59 -3.07 15.60
C TRP A 19 -0.51 -2.48 14.67
N CYS A 20 0.36 -1.60 15.17
CA CYS A 20 1.49 -1.06 14.41
C CYS A 20 2.49 -2.13 13.95
N MET A 21 2.64 -3.24 14.70
CA MET A 21 3.46 -4.38 14.28
C MET A 21 2.94 -5.07 13.03
N TYR A 22 1.70 -4.84 12.65
CA TYR A 22 1.22 -5.32 11.36
C TYR A 22 1.84 -4.56 10.18
N ASP A 23 1.97 -3.24 10.26
CA ASP A 23 2.68 -2.45 9.23
C ASP A 23 4.16 -2.87 9.14
N TRP A 24 4.82 -3.15 10.29
CA TRP A 24 6.17 -3.77 10.31
C TRP A 24 6.21 -5.10 9.55
N ALA A 25 5.17 -5.93 9.70
CA ALA A 25 5.10 -7.24 9.09
C ALA A 25 4.86 -7.19 7.58
N ASN A 26 3.91 -6.36 7.11
CA ASN A 26 3.42 -6.40 5.74
C ASN A 26 4.17 -5.48 4.77
N SER A 27 4.77 -4.38 5.27
CA SER A 27 5.45 -3.39 4.40
C SER A 27 6.66 -3.96 3.67
N VAL A 28 7.21 -5.08 4.16
CA VAL A 28 8.28 -5.82 3.47
C VAL A 28 7.84 -6.32 2.09
N TYR A 29 6.56 -6.71 1.93
CA TYR A 29 6.00 -7.07 0.63
C TYR A 29 6.06 -5.88 -0.34
N ALA A 30 5.60 -4.72 0.08
CA ALA A 30 5.58 -3.54 -0.75
C ALA A 30 7.00 -3.14 -1.23
N LEU A 31 7.99 -3.23 -0.35
CA LEU A 31 9.36 -2.83 -0.68
C LEU A 31 10.12 -3.94 -1.46
N VAL A 32 10.16 -5.16 -0.94
CA VAL A 32 10.99 -6.24 -1.50
C VAL A 32 10.36 -6.85 -2.75
N ILE A 33 9.05 -7.16 -2.68
CA ILE A 33 8.37 -7.87 -3.77
C ILE A 33 7.78 -6.88 -4.78
N SER A 34 7.01 -5.89 -4.35
CA SER A 34 6.25 -5.07 -5.29
C SER A 34 7.12 -4.04 -6.01
N SER A 35 8.10 -3.42 -5.33
CA SER A 35 8.78 -2.24 -5.87
C SER A 35 10.30 -2.37 -6.09
N SER A 36 10.97 -3.44 -5.62
CA SER A 36 12.44 -3.46 -5.69
C SER A 36 13.01 -4.77 -6.23
N ILE A 37 13.17 -5.81 -5.41
CA ILE A 37 13.96 -7.00 -5.79
C ILE A 37 13.23 -7.85 -6.82
N PHE A 38 11.94 -8.15 -6.61
CA PHE A 38 11.23 -9.05 -7.52
C PHE A 38 11.04 -8.49 -8.94
N PRO A 39 10.70 -7.21 -9.19
CA PRO A 39 10.60 -6.69 -10.55
C PRO A 39 11.92 -6.79 -11.34
N ILE A 40 13.06 -6.57 -10.68
CA ILE A 40 14.40 -6.70 -11.28
C ILE A 40 14.66 -8.17 -11.62
N TYR A 41 14.45 -9.06 -10.66
CA TYR A 41 14.61 -10.50 -10.85
C TYR A 41 13.70 -11.05 -11.94
N TYR A 42 12.41 -10.67 -11.93
CA TYR A 42 11.45 -11.05 -12.95
C TYR A 42 11.91 -10.65 -14.36
N LYS A 43 12.37 -9.42 -14.53
CA LYS A 43 12.85 -8.92 -15.81
C LYS A 43 14.09 -9.70 -16.30
N ALA A 44 14.96 -10.12 -15.40
CA ALA A 44 16.14 -10.92 -15.73
C ALA A 44 15.80 -12.36 -16.11
N VAL A 45 14.81 -12.98 -15.45
CA VAL A 45 14.42 -14.39 -15.65
C VAL A 45 13.40 -14.56 -16.76
N ALA A 46 12.47 -13.62 -16.92
CA ALA A 46 11.43 -13.67 -17.96
C ALA A 46 11.95 -13.25 -19.34
N VAL A 47 12.93 -13.98 -19.85
CA VAL A 47 13.55 -13.81 -21.16
C VAL A 47 13.45 -15.14 -21.92
N GLU A 48 12.86 -15.11 -23.11
CA GLU A 48 12.69 -16.29 -23.98
C GLU A 48 13.56 -16.14 -25.21
N ASN A 49 14.47 -17.09 -25.45
CA ASN A 49 15.41 -17.08 -26.59
C ASN A 49 16.19 -15.75 -26.76
N GLY A 50 16.57 -15.11 -25.64
CA GLY A 50 17.27 -13.82 -25.66
C GLY A 50 16.38 -12.60 -25.98
N SER A 51 15.06 -12.78 -26.01
CA SER A 51 14.08 -11.73 -26.27
C SER A 51 13.26 -11.40 -25.02
N ASP A 52 12.91 -10.13 -24.85
CA ASP A 52 11.95 -9.67 -23.84
C ASP A 52 10.49 -10.10 -24.12
N ASN A 53 10.23 -10.67 -25.31
CA ASN A 53 8.94 -11.24 -25.63
C ASN A 53 8.87 -12.67 -25.11
N VAL A 54 7.83 -12.96 -24.33
CA VAL A 54 7.61 -14.27 -23.69
C VAL A 54 6.26 -14.83 -24.12
N THR A 55 6.19 -16.14 -24.19
CA THR A 55 4.94 -16.85 -24.50
C THR A 55 4.18 -17.16 -23.21
N PHE A 56 2.99 -16.58 -23.06
CA PHE A 56 2.12 -16.80 -21.90
C PHE A 56 0.70 -17.09 -22.33
N LEU A 57 0.15 -18.23 -21.90
CA LEU A 57 -1.19 -18.72 -22.29
C LEU A 57 -1.45 -18.73 -23.81
N GLY A 58 -0.42 -18.99 -24.62
CA GLY A 58 -0.50 -19.02 -26.09
C GLY A 58 -0.36 -17.66 -26.78
N PHE A 59 -0.17 -16.58 -26.03
CA PHE A 59 0.06 -15.23 -26.56
C PHE A 59 1.51 -14.82 -26.38
N THR A 60 2.12 -14.24 -27.41
CA THR A 60 3.44 -13.61 -27.31
C THR A 60 3.28 -12.17 -26.84
N ILE A 61 3.84 -11.85 -25.68
CA ILE A 61 3.71 -10.54 -25.04
C ILE A 61 5.06 -10.13 -24.44
N LYS A 62 5.33 -8.83 -24.40
CA LYS A 62 6.52 -8.31 -23.73
C LYS A 62 6.45 -8.56 -22.23
N ASN A 63 7.55 -9.06 -21.62
CA ASN A 63 7.59 -9.43 -20.21
C ASN A 63 7.16 -8.30 -19.25
N SER A 64 7.57 -7.05 -19.53
CA SER A 64 7.18 -5.88 -18.73
C SER A 64 5.67 -5.58 -18.82
N ILE A 65 5.04 -5.82 -19.97
CA ILE A 65 3.59 -5.66 -20.16
C ILE A 65 2.84 -6.76 -19.41
N LEU A 66 3.31 -8.00 -19.49
CA LEU A 66 2.73 -9.13 -18.74
C LEU A 66 2.73 -8.87 -17.24
N TYR A 67 3.87 -8.40 -16.69
CA TYR A 67 3.98 -8.03 -15.28
C TYR A 67 2.99 -6.93 -14.89
N THR A 68 2.91 -5.86 -15.69
CA THR A 68 1.99 -4.75 -15.44
C THR A 68 0.53 -5.18 -15.48
N TYR A 69 0.17 -6.04 -16.44
CA TYR A 69 -1.19 -6.59 -16.53
C TYR A 69 -1.52 -7.51 -15.35
N SER A 70 -0.55 -8.29 -14.88
CA SER A 70 -0.72 -9.17 -13.72
C SER A 70 -0.99 -8.38 -12.44
N LEU A 71 -0.27 -7.27 -12.22
CA LEU A 71 -0.53 -6.35 -11.12
C LEU A 71 -1.90 -5.67 -11.24
N SER A 72 -2.22 -5.14 -12.43
CA SER A 72 -3.52 -4.51 -12.68
C SER A 72 -4.68 -5.46 -12.46
N PHE A 73 -4.53 -6.71 -12.89
CA PHE A 73 -5.50 -7.79 -12.66
C PHE A 73 -5.68 -8.08 -11.16
N SER A 74 -4.58 -8.09 -10.39
CA SER A 74 -4.63 -8.28 -8.94
C SER A 74 -5.45 -7.17 -8.26
N PHE A 75 -5.17 -5.90 -8.59
CA PHE A 75 -5.90 -4.76 -8.05
C PHE A 75 -7.37 -4.75 -8.44
N LEU A 76 -7.69 -5.19 -9.67
CA LEU A 76 -9.09 -5.31 -10.12
C LEU A 76 -9.84 -6.39 -9.32
N ILE A 77 -9.23 -7.56 -9.11
CA ILE A 77 -9.81 -8.64 -8.27
C ILE A 77 -10.08 -8.11 -6.87
N VAL A 78 -9.10 -7.44 -6.28
CA VAL A 78 -9.21 -6.86 -4.94
C VAL A 78 -10.37 -5.87 -4.88
N ALA A 79 -10.43 -4.92 -5.82
CA ALA A 79 -11.48 -3.91 -5.87
C ALA A 79 -12.90 -4.49 -6.03
N LEU A 80 -13.03 -5.64 -6.71
CA LEU A 80 -14.33 -6.31 -6.90
C LEU A 80 -14.74 -7.19 -5.70
N ILE A 81 -13.79 -7.88 -5.07
CA ILE A 81 -14.08 -8.90 -4.05
C ILE A 81 -14.13 -8.29 -2.65
N LEU A 82 -13.25 -7.34 -2.33
CA LEU A 82 -13.13 -6.82 -0.96
C LEU A 82 -14.39 -6.15 -0.41
N PRO A 83 -15.13 -5.31 -1.15
CA PRO A 83 -16.34 -4.72 -0.62
C PRO A 83 -17.34 -5.77 -0.15
N PHE A 84 -17.40 -6.89 -0.87
CA PHE A 84 -18.29 -7.98 -0.52
C PHE A 84 -17.81 -8.74 0.72
N LEU A 85 -16.51 -9.09 0.79
CA LEU A 85 -15.94 -9.79 1.94
C LEU A 85 -15.96 -8.92 3.20
N SER A 86 -15.79 -7.61 3.07
CA SER A 86 -15.85 -6.68 4.19
C SER A 86 -17.26 -6.60 4.80
N GLY A 87 -18.32 -6.61 3.96
CA GLY A 87 -19.69 -6.70 4.45
C GLY A 87 -19.94 -8.00 5.22
N VAL A 88 -19.41 -9.13 4.75
CA VAL A 88 -19.48 -10.40 5.47
C VAL A 88 -18.70 -10.34 6.80
N ALA A 89 -17.52 -9.71 6.79
CA ALA A 89 -16.69 -9.57 7.98
C ALA A 89 -17.36 -8.70 9.05
N ASP A 90 -17.98 -7.58 8.68
CA ASP A 90 -18.75 -6.73 9.61
C ASP A 90 -19.98 -7.45 10.17
N TYR A 91 -20.75 -8.09 9.28
CA TYR A 91 -21.94 -8.87 9.72
C TYR A 91 -21.58 -9.98 10.69
N THR A 92 -20.48 -10.69 10.45
CA THR A 92 -20.05 -11.82 11.30
C THR A 92 -19.16 -11.39 12.46
N GLY A 93 -18.68 -10.14 12.50
CA GLY A 93 -17.70 -9.62 13.46
C GLY A 93 -16.32 -10.28 13.40
N ARG A 94 -15.97 -10.93 12.28
CA ARG A 94 -14.75 -11.75 12.13
C ARG A 94 -13.69 -11.11 11.25
N LYS A 95 -13.40 -9.83 11.44
CA LYS A 95 -12.39 -9.09 10.65
C LYS A 95 -11.01 -9.72 10.73
N LYS A 96 -10.60 -10.15 11.93
CA LYS A 96 -9.31 -10.83 12.13
C LYS A 96 -9.19 -12.15 11.37
N PHE A 97 -10.28 -12.90 11.22
CA PHE A 97 -10.28 -14.13 10.43
C PHE A 97 -9.94 -13.85 8.96
N PHE A 98 -10.62 -12.88 8.33
CA PHE A 98 -10.35 -12.50 6.95
C PHE A 98 -8.94 -11.93 6.78
N MET A 99 -8.49 -11.08 7.71
CA MET A 99 -7.12 -10.59 7.74
C MET A 99 -6.09 -11.74 7.74
N LYS A 100 -6.31 -12.76 8.60
CA LYS A 100 -5.45 -13.96 8.63
C LYS A 100 -5.42 -14.69 7.29
N VAL A 101 -6.60 -14.93 6.69
CA VAL A 101 -6.69 -15.63 5.39
C VAL A 101 -5.84 -14.93 4.33
N PHE A 102 -5.96 -13.61 4.20
CA PHE A 102 -5.17 -12.84 3.24
C PHE A 102 -3.67 -12.83 3.56
N VAL A 103 -3.30 -12.74 4.85
CA VAL A 103 -1.88 -12.78 5.27
C VAL A 103 -1.24 -14.12 4.95
N PHE A 104 -1.91 -15.24 5.30
CA PHE A 104 -1.38 -16.57 4.98
C PHE A 104 -1.32 -16.79 3.47
N MET A 105 -2.34 -16.39 2.73
CA MET A 105 -2.36 -16.48 1.28
C MET A 105 -1.22 -15.68 0.65
N GLY A 106 -1.06 -14.41 1.03
CA GLY A 106 -0.02 -13.54 0.48
C GLY A 106 1.39 -13.96 0.89
N GLY A 107 1.60 -14.28 2.16
CA GLY A 107 2.91 -14.70 2.66
C GLY A 107 3.36 -16.06 2.08
N THR A 108 2.45 -17.02 1.94
CA THR A 108 2.78 -18.31 1.28
C THR A 108 3.04 -18.11 -0.21
N ALA A 109 2.35 -17.20 -0.88
CA ALA A 109 2.62 -16.86 -2.28
C ALA A 109 3.99 -16.21 -2.45
N CYS A 110 4.41 -15.31 -1.53
CA CYS A 110 5.78 -14.78 -1.51
C CYS A 110 6.82 -15.90 -1.35
N MET A 111 6.58 -16.86 -0.44
CA MET A 111 7.46 -18.02 -0.31
C MET A 111 7.46 -18.87 -1.58
N GLY A 112 6.33 -18.98 -2.27
CA GLY A 112 6.19 -19.70 -3.55
C GLY A 112 7.05 -19.12 -4.67
N LEU A 113 7.37 -17.81 -4.66
CA LEU A 113 8.27 -17.18 -5.61
C LEU A 113 9.71 -17.73 -5.56
N PHE A 114 10.10 -18.41 -4.48
CA PHE A 114 11.38 -19.14 -4.39
C PHE A 114 11.55 -20.17 -5.50
N PHE A 115 10.46 -20.77 -5.97
CA PHE A 115 10.47 -21.79 -7.01
C PHE A 115 10.46 -21.24 -8.44
N PHE A 116 10.35 -19.94 -8.62
CA PHE A 116 10.47 -19.27 -9.92
C PHE A 116 11.96 -19.13 -10.29
N LYS A 117 12.52 -20.10 -11.05
CA LYS A 117 13.94 -20.20 -11.36
C LYS A 117 14.31 -19.74 -12.76
N ASP A 118 13.47 -20.04 -13.71
CA ASP A 118 13.70 -19.80 -15.14
C ASP A 118 12.39 -19.53 -15.88
N ILE A 119 12.48 -19.33 -17.20
CA ILE A 119 11.33 -18.98 -18.03
C ILE A 119 10.24 -20.07 -18.04
N SER A 120 10.57 -21.33 -17.80
CA SER A 120 9.58 -22.42 -17.74
C SER A 120 8.65 -22.29 -16.53
N ASP A 121 9.11 -21.63 -15.48
CA ASP A 121 8.36 -21.36 -14.26
C ASP A 121 7.55 -20.05 -14.34
N LEU A 122 7.53 -19.35 -15.50
CA LEU A 122 6.87 -18.05 -15.66
C LEU A 122 5.39 -18.07 -15.22
N PRO A 123 4.56 -19.07 -15.57
CA PRO A 123 3.19 -19.13 -15.10
C PRO A 123 3.07 -19.20 -13.57
N TRP A 124 3.99 -19.94 -12.92
CA TRP A 124 4.06 -20.01 -11.46
C TRP A 124 4.47 -18.69 -10.83
N GLY A 125 5.51 -18.03 -11.37
CA GLY A 125 5.96 -16.72 -10.90
C GLY A 125 4.86 -15.65 -10.99
N ILE A 126 4.12 -15.61 -12.10
CA ILE A 126 2.98 -14.72 -12.29
C ILE A 126 1.84 -15.05 -11.29
N LEU A 127 1.48 -16.34 -11.16
CA LEU A 127 0.43 -16.75 -10.22
C LEU A 127 0.79 -16.34 -8.79
N CYS A 128 2.00 -16.63 -8.34
CA CYS A 128 2.47 -16.26 -7.00
C CYS A 128 2.47 -14.74 -6.80
N SER A 129 2.92 -13.95 -7.78
CA SER A 129 2.93 -12.49 -7.67
C SER A 129 1.51 -11.91 -7.58
N VAL A 130 0.57 -12.42 -8.36
CA VAL A 130 -0.86 -12.04 -8.32
C VAL A 130 -1.46 -12.36 -6.96
N VAL A 131 -1.27 -13.60 -6.47
CA VAL A 131 -1.83 -14.04 -5.19
C VAL A 131 -1.21 -13.27 -4.02
N ALA A 132 0.10 -12.96 -4.07
CA ALA A 132 0.78 -12.15 -3.06
C ALA A 132 0.23 -10.72 -3.03
N CYS A 133 -0.02 -10.11 -4.20
CA CYS A 133 -0.62 -8.79 -4.31
C CYS A 133 -2.05 -8.75 -3.74
N ILE A 134 -2.88 -9.76 -4.08
CA ILE A 134 -4.23 -9.89 -3.54
C ILE A 134 -4.19 -10.07 -2.02
N GLY A 135 -3.27 -10.89 -1.51
CA GLY A 135 -3.07 -11.10 -0.07
C GLY A 135 -2.69 -9.81 0.66
N TYR A 136 -1.76 -9.06 0.10
CA TYR A 136 -1.32 -7.78 0.65
C TYR A 136 -2.47 -6.76 0.71
N SER A 137 -3.05 -6.43 -0.43
CA SER A 137 -4.12 -5.44 -0.52
C SER A 137 -5.36 -5.88 0.27
N GLY A 138 -5.73 -7.16 0.18
CA GLY A 138 -6.90 -7.69 0.89
C GLY A 138 -6.77 -7.64 2.41
N SER A 139 -5.57 -7.82 2.94
CA SER A 139 -5.32 -7.76 4.38
C SER A 139 -5.41 -6.35 4.96
N LEU A 140 -5.06 -5.32 4.17
CA LEU A 140 -5.04 -3.92 4.60
C LEU A 140 -6.42 -3.39 4.96
N VAL A 141 -7.48 -3.76 4.23
CA VAL A 141 -8.85 -3.34 4.53
C VAL A 141 -9.25 -3.72 5.95
N PHE A 142 -9.00 -4.98 6.33
CA PHE A 142 -9.35 -5.47 7.66
C PHE A 142 -8.43 -4.93 8.74
N TYR A 143 -7.17 -4.69 8.42
CA TYR A 143 -6.20 -4.06 9.29
C TYR A 143 -6.60 -2.61 9.62
N ASP A 144 -6.87 -1.80 8.60
CA ASP A 144 -7.24 -0.40 8.77
C ASP A 144 -8.57 -0.24 9.51
N ALA A 145 -9.51 -1.19 9.33
CA ALA A 145 -10.78 -1.20 10.03
C ALA A 145 -10.67 -1.38 11.56
N PHE A 146 -9.52 -1.79 12.09
CA PHE A 146 -9.26 -1.82 13.53
C PHE A 146 -8.93 -0.45 14.11
N LEU A 147 -8.44 0.50 13.32
CA LEU A 147 -8.00 1.81 13.82
C LEU A 147 -9.09 2.53 14.68
N PRO A 148 -10.35 2.67 14.21
CA PRO A 148 -11.41 3.29 15.01
C PRO A 148 -11.86 2.45 16.21
N GLU A 149 -11.48 1.17 16.29
CA GLU A 149 -11.84 0.28 17.39
C GLU A 149 -10.80 0.24 18.52
N ILE A 150 -9.57 0.69 18.26
CA ILE A 150 -8.44 0.64 19.20
C ILE A 150 -8.01 2.01 19.71
N ALA A 151 -8.34 3.09 19.01
CA ALA A 151 -7.92 4.45 19.33
C ALA A 151 -9.12 5.40 19.33
N THR A 152 -8.97 6.53 20.01
CA THR A 152 -9.90 7.65 19.98
C THR A 152 -9.57 8.64 18.86
N GLU A 153 -10.52 9.46 18.47
CA GLU A 153 -10.41 10.39 17.33
C GLU A 153 -9.18 11.31 17.44
N ASP A 154 -8.84 11.77 18.64
CA ASP A 154 -7.67 12.61 18.95
C ASP A 154 -6.33 11.89 18.78
N LYS A 155 -6.33 10.56 18.72
CA LYS A 155 -5.12 9.72 18.58
C LYS A 155 -4.97 9.05 17.20
N TYR A 156 -5.95 9.15 16.33
CA TYR A 156 -5.87 8.51 15.01
C TYR A 156 -4.63 8.93 14.22
N ASP A 157 -4.29 10.21 14.19
CA ASP A 157 -3.13 10.72 13.44
C ASP A 157 -1.82 10.11 13.96
N ALA A 158 -1.63 10.13 15.30
CA ALA A 158 -0.44 9.59 15.92
C ALA A 158 -0.34 8.07 15.77
N THR A 159 -1.46 7.35 15.92
CA THR A 159 -1.51 5.89 15.78
C THR A 159 -1.24 5.47 14.34
N SER A 160 -1.86 6.16 13.38
CA SER A 160 -1.62 5.91 11.94
C SER A 160 -0.16 6.17 11.55
N ALA A 161 0.41 7.29 12.02
CA ALA A 161 1.82 7.62 11.77
C ALA A 161 2.77 6.61 12.38
N GLN A 162 2.50 6.13 13.60
CA GLN A 162 3.30 5.09 14.25
C GLN A 162 3.27 3.79 13.45
N GLY A 163 2.11 3.38 12.92
CA GLY A 163 1.99 2.21 12.04
C GLY A 163 2.87 2.36 10.80
N TYR A 164 2.69 3.43 10.03
CA TYR A 164 3.51 3.65 8.82
C TYR A 164 5.01 3.73 9.13
N SER A 165 5.41 4.43 10.21
CA SER A 165 6.83 4.49 10.60
C SER A 165 7.40 3.10 10.92
N MET A 166 6.65 2.25 11.64
CA MET A 166 7.04 0.86 11.88
C MET A 166 7.17 0.06 10.58
N GLY A 167 6.26 0.26 9.63
CA GLY A 167 6.31 -0.36 8.31
C GLY A 167 7.58 0.03 7.54
N TYR A 168 7.92 1.31 7.53
CA TYR A 168 9.15 1.78 6.89
C TYR A 168 10.40 1.18 7.52
N TYR A 169 10.50 1.14 8.85
CA TYR A 169 11.65 0.52 9.53
C TYR A 169 11.75 -0.97 9.25
N GLY A 170 10.62 -1.71 9.34
CA GLY A 170 10.59 -3.15 9.08
C GLY A 170 11.01 -3.49 7.65
N SER A 171 10.50 -2.76 6.68
CA SER A 171 10.83 -2.97 5.26
C SER A 171 12.30 -2.65 4.94
N VAL A 172 12.85 -1.57 5.50
CA VAL A 172 14.27 -1.21 5.32
C VAL A 172 15.19 -2.27 5.92
N ILE A 173 14.89 -2.75 7.13
CA ILE A 173 15.72 -3.76 7.78
C ILE A 173 15.75 -5.05 6.95
N LEU A 174 14.60 -5.55 6.52
CA LEU A 174 14.57 -6.75 5.67
C LEU A 174 15.27 -6.50 4.33
N MET A 175 15.05 -5.33 3.71
CA MET A 175 15.70 -4.97 2.44
C MET A 175 17.23 -5.00 2.57
N ILE A 176 17.79 -4.43 3.65
CA ILE A 176 19.23 -4.46 3.91
C ILE A 176 19.72 -5.90 4.06
N ILE A 177 19.00 -6.73 4.84
CA ILE A 177 19.34 -8.15 5.00
C ILE A 177 19.37 -8.86 3.64
N CYS A 178 18.34 -8.65 2.81
CA CYS A 178 18.26 -9.24 1.48
C CYS A 178 19.40 -8.77 0.57
N LEU A 179 19.72 -7.48 0.57
CA LEU A 179 20.81 -6.93 -0.25
C LEU A 179 22.20 -7.46 0.18
N VAL A 180 22.47 -7.48 1.48
CA VAL A 180 23.73 -8.04 2.01
C VAL A 180 23.86 -9.51 1.61
N MET A 181 22.78 -10.27 1.70
CA MET A 181 22.75 -11.67 1.30
C MET A 181 22.96 -11.88 -0.20
N ILE A 182 22.35 -11.03 -1.04
CA ILE A 182 22.51 -11.11 -2.51
C ILE A 182 23.90 -10.70 -2.93
N MET A 183 24.44 -9.60 -2.37
CA MET A 183 25.78 -9.11 -2.72
C MET A 183 26.92 -10.01 -2.25
N ASN A 184 26.71 -10.80 -1.21
CA ASN A 184 27.70 -11.73 -0.64
C ASN A 184 27.20 -13.19 -0.67
N TYR A 185 26.53 -13.56 -1.76
CA TYR A 185 25.81 -14.83 -1.86
C TYR A 185 26.71 -16.06 -1.58
N ASP A 186 27.96 -16.03 -2.02
CA ASP A 186 28.96 -17.06 -1.79
C ASP A 186 29.30 -17.25 -0.30
N SER A 187 29.42 -16.16 0.46
CA SER A 187 29.68 -16.17 1.91
C SER A 187 28.48 -16.77 2.69
N PHE A 188 27.28 -16.67 2.16
CA PHE A 188 26.07 -17.29 2.72
C PHE A 188 25.84 -18.72 2.22
N GLY A 189 26.71 -19.26 1.36
CA GLY A 189 26.63 -20.62 0.84
C GLY A 189 25.63 -20.80 -0.32
N PHE A 190 25.22 -19.73 -0.99
CA PHE A 190 24.40 -19.81 -2.19
C PHE A 190 25.25 -20.01 -3.43
N ALA A 191 24.73 -20.81 -4.38
CA ALA A 191 25.44 -21.10 -5.63
C ALA A 191 25.44 -19.91 -6.60
N SER A 192 24.53 -18.95 -6.44
CA SER A 192 24.44 -17.74 -7.28
C SER A 192 23.67 -16.61 -6.58
N ASP A 193 23.84 -15.39 -7.06
CA ASP A 193 23.04 -14.22 -6.69
C ASP A 193 21.53 -14.43 -6.95
N GLY A 194 21.17 -15.10 -8.06
CA GLY A 194 19.80 -15.49 -8.36
C GLY A 194 19.18 -16.45 -7.33
N GLN A 195 19.98 -17.38 -6.76
CA GLN A 195 19.52 -18.23 -5.67
C GLN A 195 19.30 -17.43 -4.38
N ALA A 196 20.20 -16.52 -4.03
CA ALA A 196 20.08 -15.63 -2.88
C ALA A 196 18.86 -14.69 -3.05
N THR A 197 18.63 -14.18 -4.27
CA THR A 197 17.46 -13.36 -4.59
C THR A 197 16.16 -14.14 -4.36
N ARG A 198 16.04 -15.38 -4.81
CA ARG A 198 14.87 -16.22 -4.55
C ARG A 198 14.67 -16.50 -3.06
N PHE A 199 15.78 -16.69 -2.32
CA PHE A 199 15.72 -16.85 -0.87
C PHE A 199 15.18 -15.60 -0.17
N SER A 200 15.41 -14.38 -0.73
CA SER A 200 14.82 -13.14 -0.25
C SER A 200 13.29 -13.16 -0.30
N PHE A 201 12.70 -13.81 -1.30
CA PHE A 201 11.25 -13.96 -1.40
C PHE A 201 10.70 -14.91 -0.33
N LEU A 202 11.40 -16.01 -0.08
CA LEU A 202 11.07 -16.92 1.01
C LEU A 202 11.14 -16.20 2.36
N LEU A 203 12.20 -15.44 2.60
CA LEU A 203 12.40 -14.67 3.83
C LEU A 203 11.30 -13.60 4.01
N THR A 204 10.88 -12.94 2.92
CA THR A 204 9.78 -11.96 2.95
C THR A 204 8.47 -12.59 3.41
N GLY A 205 8.13 -13.76 2.90
CA GLY A 205 6.91 -14.48 3.33
C GLY A 205 6.96 -14.93 4.78
N ILE A 206 8.11 -15.46 5.23
CA ILE A 206 8.34 -15.87 6.62
C ILE A 206 8.24 -14.65 7.56
N TRP A 207 8.88 -13.53 7.20
CA TRP A 207 8.81 -12.28 7.95
C TRP A 207 7.36 -11.79 8.10
N TRP A 208 6.65 -11.71 6.98
CA TRP A 208 5.28 -11.22 6.99
C TRP A 208 4.37 -12.09 7.87
N ILE A 209 4.33 -13.41 7.66
CA ILE A 209 3.52 -14.32 8.47
C ILE A 209 3.99 -14.30 9.92
N GLY A 210 5.29 -14.38 10.16
CA GLY A 210 5.85 -14.47 11.52
C GLY A 210 5.50 -13.27 12.39
N PHE A 211 5.76 -12.05 11.90
CA PHE A 211 5.45 -10.84 12.66
C PHE A 211 3.95 -10.52 12.72
N ALA A 212 3.14 -10.96 11.74
CA ALA A 212 1.69 -10.83 11.79
C ALA A 212 1.06 -11.64 12.94
N MET A 213 1.75 -12.64 13.49
CA MET A 213 1.26 -13.37 14.67
C MET A 213 1.11 -12.47 15.89
N ILE A 214 1.91 -11.38 16.01
CA ILE A 214 1.83 -10.43 17.12
C ILE A 214 0.47 -9.73 17.17
N PRO A 215 0.02 -8.99 16.10
CA PRO A 215 -1.31 -8.41 16.10
C PRO A 215 -2.42 -9.47 16.22
N PHE A 216 -2.27 -10.65 15.61
CA PHE A 216 -3.27 -11.70 15.70
C PHE A 216 -3.45 -12.25 17.13
N SER A 217 -2.43 -12.19 17.98
CA SER A 217 -2.54 -12.59 19.39
C SER A 217 -3.26 -11.56 20.26
N VAL A 218 -3.21 -10.28 19.89
CA VAL A 218 -3.71 -9.16 20.71
C VAL A 218 -5.04 -8.61 20.22
N LEU A 219 -5.20 -8.41 18.89
CA LEU A 219 -6.44 -7.91 18.31
C LEU A 219 -7.56 -8.93 18.50
N LYS A 220 -8.76 -8.47 18.84
CA LYS A 220 -9.93 -9.31 19.07
C LYS A 220 -11.00 -9.01 18.05
N ASP A 221 -11.68 -10.05 17.56
CA ASP A 221 -12.92 -9.90 16.80
C ASP A 221 -14.05 -9.42 17.71
N ASN A 222 -15.05 -8.75 17.15
CA ASN A 222 -16.20 -8.27 17.91
C ASN A 222 -17.20 -9.43 18.17
N PRO A 223 -17.44 -9.84 19.41
CA PRO A 223 -18.28 -10.98 19.73
C PRO A 223 -19.79 -10.72 19.59
N THR A 224 -20.23 -9.46 19.42
CA THR A 224 -21.65 -9.08 19.35
C THR A 224 -22.28 -9.35 17.98
N ALA A 225 -21.51 -9.79 17.02
CA ALA A 225 -21.98 -10.09 15.69
C ALA A 225 -22.77 -11.41 15.62
N HIS A 226 -23.67 -11.48 14.66
CA HIS A 226 -24.59 -12.61 14.50
C HIS A 226 -23.83 -13.91 14.19
N LYS A 227 -23.97 -14.93 15.03
CA LYS A 227 -23.26 -16.23 14.93
C LYS A 227 -23.68 -17.13 13.75
N SER A 228 -24.72 -16.77 13.01
CA SER A 228 -25.30 -17.63 11.97
C SER A 228 -24.54 -17.48 10.63
N ILE A 229 -23.75 -18.47 10.26
CA ILE A 229 -23.00 -18.52 8.99
C ILE A 229 -23.90 -18.78 7.78
N GLY A 230 -25.06 -19.43 7.95
CA GLY A 230 -25.87 -19.96 6.86
C GLY A 230 -26.47 -18.96 5.86
N ASN A 231 -26.48 -17.65 6.16
CA ASN A 231 -27.01 -16.61 5.27
C ASN A 231 -26.10 -15.35 5.22
N SER A 232 -24.83 -15.51 5.62
CA SER A 232 -23.88 -14.39 5.79
C SER A 232 -23.61 -13.65 4.48
N TRP A 233 -23.67 -14.33 3.35
CA TRP A 233 -23.40 -13.74 2.04
C TRP A 233 -24.48 -12.72 1.62
N LYS A 234 -25.77 -13.07 1.75
CA LYS A 234 -26.86 -12.13 1.45
C LYS A 234 -26.87 -10.95 2.42
N LYS A 235 -26.59 -11.22 3.69
CA LYS A 235 -26.56 -10.19 4.73
C LYS A 235 -25.34 -9.29 4.59
N GLY A 236 -24.15 -9.83 4.25
CA GLY A 236 -22.96 -9.04 3.91
C GLY A 236 -23.21 -8.10 2.74
N TYR A 237 -23.92 -8.55 1.70
CA TYR A 237 -24.33 -7.68 0.60
C TYR A 237 -25.29 -6.57 1.06
N LEU A 238 -26.22 -6.86 1.98
CA LEU A 238 -27.13 -5.84 2.53
C LEU A 238 -26.39 -4.80 3.37
N GLU A 239 -25.38 -5.20 4.17
CA GLU A 239 -24.52 -4.27 4.92
C GLU A 239 -23.71 -3.40 3.95
N LEU A 240 -23.11 -3.98 2.93
CA LEU A 240 -22.41 -3.21 1.90
C LEU A 240 -23.32 -2.19 1.21
N ARG A 241 -24.55 -2.58 0.86
CA ARG A 241 -25.56 -1.70 0.26
C ARG A 241 -25.94 -0.56 1.20
N LYS A 242 -26.09 -0.84 2.49
CA LYS A 242 -26.35 0.16 3.53
C LYS A 242 -25.23 1.19 3.61
N VAL A 243 -23.97 0.72 3.65
CA VAL A 243 -22.79 1.62 3.66
C VAL A 243 -22.72 2.44 2.38
N TRP A 244 -23.02 1.85 1.22
CA TRP A 244 -23.10 2.58 -0.05
C TRP A 244 -24.14 3.72 -0.03
N HIS A 245 -25.31 3.49 0.56
CA HIS A 245 -26.31 4.55 0.75
C HIS A 245 -25.81 5.63 1.71
N SER A 246 -25.23 5.24 2.84
CA SER A 246 -24.66 6.19 3.81
C SER A 246 -23.54 7.06 3.18
N LEU A 247 -22.69 6.48 2.32
CA LEU A 247 -21.70 7.24 1.56
C LEU A 247 -22.33 8.27 0.63
N LYS A 248 -23.46 7.92 -0.03
CA LYS A 248 -24.17 8.87 -0.90
C LYS A 248 -24.77 10.04 -0.11
N GLU A 249 -25.21 9.78 1.11
CA GLU A 249 -25.83 10.77 2.01
C GLU A 249 -24.80 11.60 2.79
N SER A 250 -23.51 11.22 2.78
CA SER A 250 -22.41 11.95 3.42
C SER A 250 -21.57 12.76 2.42
N PRO A 251 -21.93 14.04 2.17
CA PRO A 251 -21.21 14.85 1.17
C PRO A 251 -19.72 15.04 1.51
N GLN A 252 -19.36 15.06 2.81
CA GLN A 252 -18.00 15.28 3.27
C GLN A 252 -17.11 14.06 2.97
N LEU A 253 -17.60 12.85 3.29
CA LEU A 253 -16.89 11.61 3.03
C LEU A 253 -16.71 11.38 1.52
N LYS A 254 -17.76 11.66 0.74
CA LYS A 254 -17.70 11.58 -0.73
C LYS A 254 -16.68 12.56 -1.34
N ARG A 255 -16.67 13.83 -0.88
CA ARG A 255 -15.69 14.83 -1.34
C ARG A 255 -14.28 14.43 -0.98
N TYR A 256 -14.10 13.87 0.22
CA TYR A 256 -12.80 13.39 0.66
C TYR A 256 -12.30 12.19 -0.17
N LEU A 257 -13.16 11.22 -0.49
CA LEU A 257 -12.79 10.08 -1.34
C LEU A 257 -12.38 10.54 -2.75
N TRP A 258 -13.05 11.56 -3.33
CA TRP A 258 -12.62 12.16 -4.59
C TRP A 258 -11.28 12.89 -4.47
N ALA A 259 -11.07 13.66 -3.39
CA ALA A 259 -9.78 14.28 -3.12
C ALA A 259 -8.69 13.22 -3.02
N PHE A 260 -8.94 12.16 -2.22
CA PHE A 260 -8.05 11.03 -2.02
C PHE A 260 -7.73 10.32 -3.35
N PHE A 261 -8.74 10.01 -4.16
CA PHE A 261 -8.56 9.39 -5.46
C PHE A 261 -7.55 10.15 -6.32
N PHE A 262 -7.74 11.45 -6.48
CA PHE A 262 -6.88 12.25 -7.35
C PHE A 262 -5.48 12.45 -6.80
N PHE A 263 -5.30 12.86 -5.55
CA PHE A 263 -3.94 13.04 -5.05
C PHE A 263 -3.20 11.71 -4.88
N ASN A 264 -3.90 10.61 -4.55
CA ASN A 264 -3.30 9.29 -4.47
C ASN A 264 -2.89 8.73 -5.85
N MET A 265 -3.60 9.09 -6.94
CA MET A 265 -3.12 8.83 -8.31
C MET A 265 -1.69 9.35 -8.50
N GLY A 266 -1.43 10.61 -8.11
CA GLY A 266 -0.10 11.19 -8.20
C GLY A 266 0.91 10.48 -7.31
N VAL A 267 0.59 10.30 -6.02
CA VAL A 267 1.49 9.66 -5.03
C VAL A 267 1.90 8.26 -5.47
N GLN A 268 0.93 7.40 -5.76
CA GLN A 268 1.22 6.00 -6.11
C GLN A 268 1.94 5.88 -7.46
N THR A 269 1.58 6.72 -8.43
CA THR A 269 2.27 6.72 -9.72
C THR A 269 3.75 7.09 -9.56
N VAL A 270 4.08 8.10 -8.76
CA VAL A 270 5.48 8.43 -8.46
C VAL A 270 6.17 7.24 -7.79
N MET A 271 5.53 6.58 -6.83
CA MET A 271 6.13 5.44 -6.12
C MET A 271 6.45 4.25 -7.04
N TYR A 272 5.55 3.92 -7.96
CA TYR A 272 5.76 2.79 -8.89
C TYR A 272 6.72 3.12 -10.05
N LEU A 273 6.80 4.39 -10.45
CA LEU A 273 7.50 4.77 -11.68
C LEU A 273 8.80 5.58 -11.46
N ALA A 274 9.11 5.98 -10.23
CA ALA A 274 10.34 6.73 -9.93
C ALA A 274 11.62 5.97 -10.33
N GLN A 275 11.64 4.65 -10.19
CA GLN A 275 12.77 3.82 -10.63
C GLN A 275 12.97 3.90 -12.15
N PHE A 276 11.89 3.77 -12.94
CA PHE A 276 11.96 3.89 -14.40
C PHE A 276 12.46 5.28 -14.82
N PHE A 277 12.01 6.33 -14.12
CA PHE A 277 12.52 7.68 -14.38
C PHE A 277 14.03 7.78 -14.10
N GLY A 278 14.50 7.23 -13.00
CA GLY A 278 15.93 7.19 -12.67
C GLY A 278 16.75 6.40 -13.70
N THR A 279 16.26 5.22 -14.12
CA THR A 279 16.94 4.38 -15.11
C THR A 279 16.92 4.99 -16.51
N ASP A 280 15.74 5.41 -16.98
CA ASP A 280 15.55 5.75 -18.40
C ASP A 280 15.92 7.20 -18.70
N VAL A 281 15.67 8.13 -17.77
CA VAL A 281 15.90 9.57 -17.95
C VAL A 281 17.26 10.00 -17.43
N LEU A 282 17.67 9.54 -16.24
CA LEU A 282 18.91 9.94 -15.60
C LEU A 282 20.06 8.96 -15.84
N LYS A 283 19.75 7.76 -16.38
CA LYS A 283 20.74 6.68 -16.63
C LYS A 283 21.50 6.26 -15.36
N MET A 284 20.79 6.26 -14.24
CA MET A 284 21.36 5.86 -12.95
C MET A 284 21.58 4.35 -12.88
N GLU A 285 22.64 3.96 -12.20
CA GLU A 285 22.94 2.56 -11.88
C GLU A 285 21.93 2.00 -10.85
N ASP A 286 21.66 0.70 -10.91
CA ASP A 286 20.71 0.03 -10.00
C ASP A 286 21.06 0.22 -8.52
N SER A 287 22.35 0.24 -8.18
CA SER A 287 22.84 0.51 -6.82
C SER A 287 22.40 1.88 -6.28
N LYS A 288 22.43 2.90 -7.14
CA LYS A 288 22.00 4.27 -6.82
C LYS A 288 20.48 4.37 -6.68
N LEU A 289 19.73 3.62 -7.49
CA LEU A 289 18.27 3.55 -7.39
C LEU A 289 17.83 2.86 -6.08
N ILE A 290 18.52 1.78 -5.68
CA ILE A 290 18.27 1.14 -4.39
C ILE A 290 18.55 2.11 -3.24
N ALA A 291 19.66 2.84 -3.27
CA ALA A 291 19.95 3.88 -2.27
C ALA A 291 18.86 4.95 -2.22
N THR A 292 18.34 5.37 -3.38
CA THR A 292 17.20 6.31 -3.48
C THR A 292 15.96 5.78 -2.77
N VAL A 293 15.61 4.52 -2.99
CA VAL A 293 14.46 3.87 -2.35
C VAL A 293 14.64 3.80 -0.82
N LEU A 294 15.84 3.47 -0.35
CA LEU A 294 16.15 3.46 1.09
C LEU A 294 16.04 4.85 1.71
N ILE A 295 16.49 5.91 1.02
CA ILE A 295 16.31 7.29 1.45
C ILE A 295 14.81 7.60 1.61
N ILE A 296 13.99 7.30 0.60
CA ILE A 296 12.54 7.53 0.64
C ILE A 296 11.91 6.85 1.85
N GLN A 297 12.26 5.61 2.13
CA GLN A 297 11.69 4.83 3.23
C GLN A 297 12.09 5.37 4.61
N LEU A 298 13.39 5.64 4.81
CA LEU A 298 13.88 6.16 6.09
C LEU A 298 13.33 7.57 6.39
N VAL A 299 13.33 8.44 5.38
CA VAL A 299 12.77 9.78 5.51
C VAL A 299 11.24 9.73 5.63
N GLY A 300 10.60 8.75 5.01
CA GLY A 300 9.16 8.50 5.14
C GLY A 300 8.71 8.24 6.57
N ALA A 301 9.49 7.49 7.33
CA ALA A 301 9.23 7.28 8.76
C ALA A 301 9.26 8.59 9.57
N ILE A 302 10.21 9.45 9.26
CA ILE A 302 10.32 10.79 9.86
C ILE A 302 9.13 11.66 9.44
N GLY A 303 8.81 11.64 8.13
CA GLY A 303 7.69 12.39 7.55
C GLY A 303 6.34 12.04 8.15
N ALA A 304 6.06 10.75 8.33
CA ALA A 304 4.83 10.29 8.97
C ALA A 304 4.66 10.90 10.38
N THR A 305 5.71 10.82 11.20
CA THR A 305 5.70 11.36 12.57
C THR A 305 5.61 12.89 12.59
N LEU A 306 6.39 13.57 11.73
CA LEU A 306 6.41 15.03 11.65
C LEU A 306 5.03 15.59 11.26
N PHE A 307 4.41 15.05 10.23
CA PHE A 307 3.11 15.55 9.77
C PHE A 307 1.95 15.15 10.69
N ALA A 308 2.04 14.05 11.41
CA ALA A 308 1.09 13.76 12.50
C ALA A 308 1.20 14.76 13.65
N TYR A 309 2.42 15.23 13.98
CA TYR A 309 2.60 16.29 14.95
C TYR A 309 2.06 17.64 14.46
N LEU A 310 2.31 17.98 13.19
CA LEU A 310 1.79 19.19 12.56
C LEU A 310 0.27 19.18 12.47
N SER A 311 -0.35 18.04 12.11
CA SER A 311 -1.80 17.90 12.02
C SER A 311 -2.50 18.16 13.35
N LYS A 312 -1.88 17.75 14.47
CA LYS A 312 -2.39 18.04 15.82
C LYS A 312 -2.46 19.54 16.12
N ARG A 313 -1.58 20.37 15.50
CA ARG A 313 -1.53 21.83 15.73
C ARG A 313 -2.43 22.63 14.78
N MET A 314 -2.48 22.21 13.51
CA MET A 314 -3.14 23.00 12.45
C MET A 314 -4.38 22.33 11.84
N GLY A 315 -4.68 21.09 12.26
CA GLY A 315 -5.74 20.26 11.70
C GLY A 315 -5.31 19.47 10.46
N ASN A 316 -5.96 18.33 10.21
CA ASN A 316 -5.61 17.43 9.11
C ASN A 316 -5.80 18.06 7.74
N LYS A 317 -6.84 18.86 7.55
CA LYS A 317 -7.09 19.53 6.25
C LYS A 317 -5.92 20.43 5.85
N LYS A 318 -5.43 21.27 6.74
CA LYS A 318 -4.30 22.18 6.46
C LYS A 318 -3.01 21.40 6.25
N ALA A 319 -2.76 20.36 7.07
CA ALA A 319 -1.59 19.50 6.92
C ALA A 319 -1.58 18.76 5.57
N LEU A 320 -2.70 18.17 5.16
CA LEU A 320 -2.85 17.54 3.83
C LEU A 320 -2.74 18.56 2.69
N THR A 321 -3.25 19.77 2.86
CA THR A 321 -3.12 20.87 1.89
C THR A 321 -1.65 21.22 1.64
N ILE A 322 -0.84 21.32 2.71
CA ILE A 322 0.60 21.58 2.62
C ILE A 322 1.31 20.42 1.92
N LEU A 323 0.99 19.18 2.30
CA LEU A 323 1.57 17.98 1.69
C LEU A 323 1.30 17.92 0.18
N ILE A 324 0.06 18.16 -0.24
CA ILE A 324 -0.30 18.20 -1.67
C ILE A 324 0.43 19.34 -2.39
N GLY A 325 0.56 20.51 -1.75
CA GLY A 325 1.32 21.64 -2.30
C GLY A 325 2.79 21.28 -2.55
N ILE A 326 3.43 20.60 -1.59
CA ILE A 326 4.82 20.13 -1.75
C ILE A 326 4.90 19.07 -2.87
N TRP A 327 3.91 18.16 -3.00
CA TRP A 327 3.86 17.19 -4.08
C TRP A 327 3.78 17.85 -5.46
N ILE A 328 3.01 18.92 -5.62
CA ILE A 328 2.97 19.71 -6.87
C ILE A 328 4.37 20.27 -7.19
N MET A 329 5.06 20.84 -6.20
CA MET A 329 6.42 21.36 -6.37
C MET A 329 7.41 20.25 -6.74
N ILE A 330 7.29 19.06 -6.14
CA ILE A 330 8.10 17.87 -6.48
C ILE A 330 7.92 17.51 -7.95
N CYS A 331 6.69 17.44 -8.45
CA CYS A 331 6.42 17.13 -9.87
C CYS A 331 7.01 18.19 -10.82
N VAL A 332 6.91 19.47 -10.46
CA VAL A 332 7.51 20.56 -11.24
C VAL A 332 9.02 20.49 -11.21
N TYR A 333 9.63 20.27 -10.03
CA TYR A 333 11.09 20.16 -9.90
C TYR A 333 11.66 18.95 -10.63
N ALA A 334 10.95 17.80 -10.58
CA ALA A 334 11.33 16.57 -11.28
C ALA A 334 11.46 16.76 -12.80
N TYR A 335 10.76 17.73 -13.38
CA TYR A 335 10.89 18.05 -14.81
C TYR A 335 12.29 18.61 -15.17
N PHE A 336 12.93 19.34 -14.25
CA PHE A 336 14.19 20.05 -14.49
C PHE A 336 15.43 19.28 -14.04
N ILE A 337 15.32 18.21 -13.26
CA ILE A 337 16.50 17.49 -12.74
C ILE A 337 17.28 16.80 -13.85
N THR A 338 18.62 16.82 -13.70
CA THR A 338 19.56 16.27 -14.69
C THR A 338 20.70 15.45 -14.06
N SER A 339 20.80 15.41 -12.71
CA SER A 339 21.88 14.71 -12.02
C SER A 339 21.37 13.80 -10.91
N ASP A 340 22.18 12.78 -10.57
CA ASP A 340 21.91 11.82 -9.49
C ASP A 340 21.73 12.54 -8.15
N PHE A 341 22.55 13.57 -7.89
CA PHE A 341 22.48 14.32 -6.63
C PHE A 341 21.16 15.09 -6.48
N GLN A 342 20.66 15.68 -7.57
CA GLN A 342 19.34 16.33 -7.57
C GLN A 342 18.23 15.30 -7.34
N PHE A 343 18.39 14.09 -7.87
CA PHE A 343 17.43 13.00 -7.67
C PHE A 343 17.41 12.51 -6.21
N TYR A 344 18.55 12.43 -5.54
CA TYR A 344 18.60 12.13 -4.09
C TYR A 344 17.91 13.23 -3.25
N GLY A 345 18.12 14.50 -3.61
CA GLY A 345 17.40 15.61 -2.98
C GLY A 345 15.88 15.51 -3.19
N LEU A 346 15.45 15.17 -4.41
CA LEU A 346 14.05 14.91 -4.71
C LEU A 346 13.50 13.74 -3.88
N ALA A 347 14.24 12.64 -3.80
CA ALA A 347 13.89 11.45 -3.02
C ALA A 347 13.70 11.75 -1.53
N PHE A 348 14.52 12.63 -0.97
CA PHE A 348 14.37 13.11 0.41
C PHE A 348 13.00 13.80 0.61
N PHE A 349 12.64 14.74 -0.25
CA PHE A 349 11.35 15.43 -0.15
C PHE A 349 10.18 14.48 -0.45
N VAL A 350 10.31 13.59 -1.43
CA VAL A 350 9.32 12.55 -1.71
C VAL A 350 9.07 11.69 -0.47
N GLY A 351 10.13 11.18 0.17
CA GLY A 351 10.02 10.39 1.40
C GLY A 351 9.28 11.16 2.49
N LEU A 352 9.70 12.40 2.74
CA LEU A 352 9.13 13.24 3.79
C LEU A 352 7.61 13.43 3.63
N VAL A 353 7.17 13.77 2.42
CA VAL A 353 5.74 14.02 2.17
C VAL A 353 4.95 12.74 1.98
N MET A 354 5.57 11.65 1.49
CA MET A 354 4.92 10.36 1.31
C MET A 354 4.47 9.77 2.65
N GLY A 355 5.36 9.72 3.63
CA GLY A 355 5.01 9.22 4.96
C GLY A 355 3.89 10.01 5.61
N GLY A 356 3.95 11.35 5.49
CA GLY A 356 2.93 12.25 5.99
C GLY A 356 1.57 12.07 5.32
N ILE A 357 1.54 12.05 3.98
CA ILE A 357 0.26 11.97 3.24
C ILE A 357 -0.42 10.62 3.43
N GLN A 358 0.32 9.51 3.47
CA GLN A 358 -0.25 8.19 3.72
C GLN A 358 -0.84 8.09 5.13
N ALA A 359 -0.08 8.49 6.15
CA ALA A 359 -0.51 8.42 7.54
C ALA A 359 -1.76 9.30 7.80
N LEU A 360 -1.73 10.54 7.32
CA LEU A 360 -2.83 11.48 7.51
C LEU A 360 -4.05 11.16 6.65
N SER A 361 -3.87 10.56 5.46
CA SER A 361 -5.01 10.15 4.63
C SER A 361 -5.85 9.10 5.31
N ARG A 362 -5.22 8.05 5.87
CA ARG A 362 -5.91 6.99 6.64
C ARG A 362 -6.60 7.58 7.88
N ALA A 363 -5.89 8.38 8.66
CA ALA A 363 -6.43 8.99 9.88
C ALA A 363 -7.58 9.96 9.57
N THR A 364 -7.47 10.79 8.52
CA THR A 364 -8.52 11.72 8.12
C THR A 364 -9.78 10.99 7.65
N TYR A 365 -9.61 9.92 6.87
CA TYR A 365 -10.73 9.08 6.46
C TYR A 365 -11.45 8.50 7.69
N THR A 366 -10.69 7.98 8.66
CA THR A 366 -11.24 7.44 9.91
C THR A 366 -12.06 8.47 10.68
N LYS A 367 -11.58 9.74 10.77
CA LYS A 367 -12.30 10.85 11.42
C LYS A 367 -13.63 11.20 10.73
N LEU A 368 -13.74 10.96 9.43
CA LEU A 368 -14.95 11.23 8.65
C LEU A 368 -16.01 10.14 8.73
N LEU A 369 -15.67 8.97 9.25
CA LEU A 369 -16.61 7.86 9.42
C LEU A 369 -17.76 8.23 10.39
N PRO A 370 -18.94 7.63 10.24
CA PRO A 370 -20.01 7.80 11.21
C PRO A 370 -19.55 7.33 12.60
N ARG A 371 -19.86 8.13 13.64
CA ARG A 371 -19.50 7.79 15.01
C ARG A 371 -20.20 6.50 15.43
N ASN A 372 -19.48 5.65 16.15
CA ASN A 372 -19.96 4.37 16.67
C ASN A 372 -20.46 3.39 15.59
N THR A 373 -19.98 3.51 14.34
CA THR A 373 -20.29 2.50 13.33
C THR A 373 -19.61 1.17 13.68
N ILE A 374 -20.32 0.08 13.42
CA ILE A 374 -19.77 -1.29 13.51
C ILE A 374 -19.29 -1.79 12.14
N ASP A 375 -19.65 -1.07 11.06
CA ASP A 375 -19.41 -1.43 9.66
C ASP A 375 -18.04 -0.91 9.16
N ASN A 376 -17.03 -0.90 10.05
CA ASN A 376 -15.73 -0.31 9.75
C ASN A 376 -15.03 -0.96 8.54
N ALA A 377 -15.08 -2.30 8.39
CA ALA A 377 -14.46 -2.98 7.26
C ALA A 377 -15.14 -2.61 5.93
N SER A 378 -16.46 -2.47 5.92
CA SER A 378 -17.21 -2.04 4.74
C SER A 378 -16.83 -0.62 4.32
N TYR A 379 -16.70 0.32 5.26
CA TYR A 379 -16.21 1.68 4.95
C TYR A 379 -14.79 1.67 4.42
N PHE A 380 -13.87 0.96 5.07
CA PHE A 380 -12.48 0.87 4.62
C PHE A 380 -12.35 0.15 3.27
N SER A 381 -13.26 -0.75 2.92
CA SER A 381 -13.25 -1.35 1.58
C SER A 381 -13.48 -0.32 0.47
N PHE A 382 -14.31 0.71 0.69
CA PHE A 382 -14.47 1.80 -0.27
C PHE A 382 -13.24 2.71 -0.36
N TYR A 383 -12.55 2.93 0.77
CA TYR A 383 -11.26 3.62 0.79
C TYR A 383 -10.22 2.85 -0.04
N ASP A 384 -10.14 1.54 0.16
CA ASP A 384 -9.19 0.68 -0.54
C ASP A 384 -9.53 0.51 -2.03
N VAL A 385 -10.81 0.40 -2.40
CA VAL A 385 -11.23 0.45 -3.81
C VAL A 385 -10.78 1.76 -4.45
N THR A 386 -10.95 2.88 -3.76
CA THR A 386 -10.51 4.19 -4.24
C THR A 386 -8.98 4.23 -4.38
N TYR A 387 -8.25 3.67 -3.42
CA TYR A 387 -6.80 3.51 -3.45
C TYR A 387 -6.33 2.69 -4.66
N ASN A 388 -6.87 1.48 -4.84
CA ASN A 388 -6.48 0.57 -5.91
C ASN A 388 -6.82 1.13 -7.31
N LEU A 389 -8.02 1.72 -7.47
CA LEU A 389 -8.40 2.37 -8.72
C LEU A 389 -7.49 3.57 -9.03
N SER A 390 -7.08 4.33 -8.01
CA SER A 390 -6.15 5.46 -8.22
C SER A 390 -4.79 4.99 -8.77
N ILE A 391 -4.28 3.83 -8.34
CA ILE A 391 -3.05 3.24 -8.90
C ILE A 391 -3.25 2.92 -10.38
N VAL A 392 -4.33 2.22 -10.72
CA VAL A 392 -4.62 1.81 -12.11
C VAL A 392 -4.74 3.03 -13.02
N PHE A 393 -5.56 4.01 -12.65
CA PHE A 393 -5.74 5.21 -13.47
C PHE A 393 -4.50 6.10 -13.52
N GLY A 394 -3.74 6.20 -12.41
CA GLY A 394 -2.53 6.98 -12.35
C GLY A 394 -1.42 6.43 -13.24
N THR A 395 -1.13 5.14 -13.13
CA THR A 395 -0.11 4.47 -13.94
C THR A 395 -0.49 4.41 -15.41
N PHE A 396 -1.78 4.17 -15.71
CA PHE A 396 -2.30 4.24 -17.08
C PHE A 396 -2.11 5.63 -17.69
N SER A 397 -2.52 6.68 -16.97
CA SER A 397 -2.40 8.07 -17.44
C SER A 397 -0.95 8.46 -17.69
N TYR A 398 -0.03 8.05 -16.81
CA TYR A 398 1.40 8.28 -16.97
C TYR A 398 1.93 7.62 -18.25
N GLY A 399 1.61 6.33 -18.44
CA GLY A 399 2.02 5.57 -19.62
C GLY A 399 1.46 6.16 -20.91
N PHE A 400 0.18 6.55 -20.91
CA PHE A 400 -0.48 7.17 -22.04
C PHE A 400 0.14 8.51 -22.43
N ILE A 401 0.43 9.39 -21.45
CA ILE A 401 1.09 10.67 -21.68
C ILE A 401 2.51 10.45 -22.20
N ASN A 402 3.24 9.48 -21.64
CA ASN A 402 4.59 9.13 -22.11
C ASN A 402 4.55 8.67 -23.60
N GLN A 403 3.55 7.86 -23.96
CA GLN A 403 3.39 7.38 -25.33
C GLN A 403 3.11 8.52 -26.34
N ILE A 404 2.26 9.48 -25.96
CA ILE A 404 1.90 10.61 -26.85
C ILE A 404 3.03 11.62 -26.95
N THR A 405 3.70 11.94 -25.81
CA THR A 405 4.69 13.03 -25.77
C THR A 405 6.11 12.55 -26.02
N GLY A 406 6.36 11.24 -25.98
CA GLY A 406 7.71 10.66 -26.05
C GLY A 406 8.62 11.03 -24.88
N SER A 407 8.05 11.58 -23.77
CA SER A 407 8.83 12.13 -22.67
C SER A 407 8.26 11.75 -21.30
N MET A 408 9.03 11.00 -20.53
CA MET A 408 8.71 10.72 -19.12
C MET A 408 8.64 11.99 -18.28
N ARG A 409 9.42 13.03 -18.59
CA ARG A 409 9.37 14.32 -17.90
C ARG A 409 8.00 14.98 -18.02
N ASN A 410 7.40 14.94 -19.21
CA ASN A 410 6.05 15.46 -19.44
C ASN A 410 5.00 14.66 -18.65
N SER A 411 5.20 13.34 -18.54
CA SER A 411 4.30 12.49 -17.75
C SER A 411 4.37 12.83 -16.26
N VAL A 412 5.57 13.06 -15.71
CA VAL A 412 5.71 13.47 -14.31
C VAL A 412 5.09 14.85 -14.06
N LEU A 413 5.28 15.80 -14.99
CA LEU A 413 4.67 17.12 -14.87
C LEU A 413 3.13 17.04 -14.91
N ALA A 414 2.58 16.14 -15.73
CA ALA A 414 1.14 15.93 -15.80
C ALA A 414 0.54 15.38 -14.49
N LEU A 415 1.32 14.67 -13.67
CA LEU A 415 0.86 14.25 -12.34
C LEU A 415 0.53 15.43 -11.43
N ALA A 416 1.16 16.59 -11.63
CA ALA A 416 0.82 17.82 -10.90
C ALA A 416 -0.67 18.18 -11.06
N LEU A 417 -1.27 17.89 -12.24
CA LEU A 417 -2.69 18.15 -12.46
C LEU A 417 -3.57 17.29 -11.53
N PHE A 418 -3.20 16.03 -11.28
CA PHE A 418 -3.95 15.19 -10.36
C PHE A 418 -3.88 15.73 -8.93
N PHE A 419 -2.71 16.20 -8.50
CA PHE A 419 -2.56 16.86 -7.20
C PHE A 419 -3.38 18.15 -7.12
N ILE A 420 -3.44 18.96 -8.17
CA ILE A 420 -4.26 20.18 -8.23
C ILE A 420 -5.76 19.84 -8.12
N ILE A 421 -6.24 18.83 -8.84
CA ILE A 421 -7.64 18.40 -8.76
C ILE A 421 -7.93 17.87 -7.35
N GLY A 422 -7.05 17.02 -6.81
CA GLY A 422 -7.14 16.50 -5.43
C GLY A 422 -7.19 17.62 -4.39
N PHE A 423 -6.35 18.66 -4.55
CA PHE A 423 -6.35 19.85 -3.74
C PHE A 423 -7.72 20.57 -3.77
N LEU A 424 -8.29 20.79 -4.95
CA LEU A 424 -9.58 21.46 -5.09
C LEU A 424 -10.71 20.69 -4.39
N PHE A 425 -10.76 19.38 -4.55
CA PHE A 425 -11.72 18.54 -3.83
C PHE A 425 -11.50 18.57 -2.32
N LEU A 426 -10.24 18.59 -1.85
CA LEU A 426 -9.92 18.69 -0.43
C LEU A 426 -10.38 20.01 0.15
N GLN A 427 -10.26 21.14 -0.59
CA GLN A 427 -10.76 22.44 -0.14
C GLN A 427 -12.29 22.45 0.02
N ALA A 428 -13.03 21.66 -0.76
CA ALA A 428 -14.48 21.52 -0.64
C ALA A 428 -14.92 20.68 0.59
N VAL A 429 -14.01 20.01 1.31
CA VAL A 429 -14.30 19.31 2.56
C VAL A 429 -14.35 20.34 3.71
N LYS A 430 -15.40 20.31 4.55
CA LYS A 430 -15.53 21.24 5.68
C LYS A 430 -14.54 20.89 6.80
N SER A 431 -13.82 21.89 7.29
CA SER A 431 -12.80 21.74 8.35
C SER A 431 -13.35 21.22 9.68
N GLU A 432 -14.54 21.66 10.09
CA GLU A 432 -15.14 21.32 11.41
C GLU A 432 -15.28 19.82 11.69
N LYS A 433 -15.30 18.97 10.64
CA LYS A 433 -15.35 17.50 10.78
C LYS A 433 -13.98 16.83 10.78
N ILE A 434 -12.94 17.53 10.41
CA ILE A 434 -11.57 17.01 10.27
C ILE A 434 -10.64 17.59 11.36
N GLU A 435 -11.02 18.70 11.97
CA GLU A 435 -10.23 19.43 12.97
C GLU A 435 -10.62 19.10 14.42
N ARG A 436 -11.57 18.19 14.61
CA ARG A 436 -11.93 17.63 15.92
C ARG A 436 -11.03 16.44 16.19
#